data_2872c2caf9c7afd25af299cbb9fb90c9
#
_entry.id   2872c2caf9c7afd25af299cbb9fb90c9
#
_cell.length_a   1.000
_cell.length_b   1.000
_cell.length_c   1.000
_cell.angle_alpha   90.00
_cell.angle_beta   90.00
_cell.angle_gamma   90.00
#
_symmetry.space_group_name_H-M   'P 1'
#
loop_
_entity.id
_entity.type
_entity.pdbx_description
1 polymer ?
#
loop_
_entity_poly.entity_id
_entity_poly.type
_entity_poly.pdbx_seq_one_letter_code
_entity_poly.pdbx_strand_id
1 'polypeptide(L)'
;YVAQPPGFEDPKHPDKVFRLNKALYGLKQAPRAWYDTLKEFLMKKGFKPGSLDPTLFTKSYDGELFVCQIYVDDIIFGCTDQRYSDEFAYMMSEEYQMSMMGELKFFLGLQIRQQRNDIFICQEKSLKDVLRKFGMQDCKGVKIPMPTNGHLCTDENGIDFDQKVYRFMIGSLLY
;
A
#
# COMPACT_ATOMS: atom_id res chain seq x y z
N TYR A 1 -15.47 -4.19 20.54
CA TYR A 1 -16.09 -5.48 20.85
C TYR A 1 -16.23 -6.27 19.57
N VAL A 2 -16.03 -7.61 19.63
CA VAL A 2 -16.22 -8.53 18.51
C VAL A 2 -17.05 -9.72 18.97
N ALA A 3 -17.87 -10.26 18.07
CA ALA A 3 -18.61 -11.49 18.34
C ALA A 3 -17.63 -12.65 18.58
N GLN A 4 -18.10 -13.65 19.31
CA GLN A 4 -17.33 -14.89 19.48
C GLN A 4 -17.22 -15.57 18.10
N PRO A 5 -16.01 -16.00 17.67
CA PRO A 5 -15.86 -16.67 16.38
C PRO A 5 -16.56 -18.04 16.38
N PRO A 6 -17.11 -18.48 15.24
CA PRO A 6 -17.68 -19.81 15.11
C PRO A 6 -16.69 -20.91 15.55
N GLY A 7 -17.15 -21.81 16.43
CA GLY A 7 -16.34 -22.88 17.00
C GLY A 7 -15.54 -22.51 18.25
N PHE A 8 -15.61 -21.24 18.69
CA PHE A 8 -14.99 -20.75 19.94
C PHE A 8 -15.99 -20.03 20.83
N GLU A 9 -17.29 -20.30 20.63
CA GLU A 9 -18.34 -19.76 21.47
C GLU A 9 -18.26 -20.39 22.86
N ASP A 10 -18.37 -19.54 23.90
CA ASP A 10 -18.49 -20.01 25.29
C ASP A 10 -19.91 -20.60 25.52
N PRO A 11 -20.02 -21.92 25.75
CA PRO A 11 -21.33 -22.55 25.96
C PRO A 11 -22.11 -22.01 27.18
N LYS A 12 -21.39 -21.42 28.14
CA LYS A 12 -21.99 -20.83 29.35
C LYS A 12 -22.48 -19.40 29.14
N HIS A 13 -21.93 -18.73 28.12
CA HIS A 13 -22.19 -17.31 27.88
C HIS A 13 -22.28 -17.01 26.37
N PRO A 14 -23.24 -17.61 25.64
CA PRO A 14 -23.31 -17.46 24.17
C PRO A 14 -23.63 -16.03 23.73
N ASP A 15 -24.30 -15.24 24.58
CA ASP A 15 -24.66 -13.85 24.26
C ASP A 15 -23.55 -12.84 24.53
N LYS A 16 -22.43 -13.25 25.12
CA LYS A 16 -21.32 -12.35 25.41
C LYS A 16 -20.42 -12.15 24.18
N VAL A 17 -19.79 -11.00 24.15
CA VAL A 17 -18.82 -10.60 23.10
C VAL A 17 -17.45 -10.33 23.74
N PHE A 18 -16.39 -10.48 22.96
CA PHE A 18 -15.04 -10.13 23.42
C PHE A 18 -14.83 -8.62 23.40
N ARG A 19 -14.30 -8.09 24.49
CA ARG A 19 -13.72 -6.76 24.54
C ARG A 19 -12.24 -6.87 24.18
N LEU A 20 -11.86 -6.30 23.07
CA LEU A 20 -10.46 -6.34 22.63
C LEU A 20 -9.60 -5.40 23.48
N ASN A 21 -8.44 -5.88 23.91
CA ASN A 21 -7.42 -5.07 24.58
C ASN A 21 -6.48 -4.39 23.56
N LYS A 22 -6.33 -4.98 22.37
CA LYS A 22 -5.57 -4.44 21.24
C LYS A 22 -6.42 -4.47 19.99
N ALA A 23 -6.14 -3.57 19.05
CA ALA A 23 -6.76 -3.61 17.73
C ALA A 23 -6.38 -4.91 17.02
N LEU A 24 -7.37 -5.53 16.38
CA LEU A 24 -7.18 -6.73 15.58
C LEU A 24 -7.13 -6.34 14.10
N TYR A 25 -6.13 -6.86 13.37
CA TYR A 25 -6.01 -6.66 11.92
C TYR A 25 -7.30 -7.07 11.20
N GLY A 26 -7.71 -6.29 10.21
CA GLY A 26 -8.94 -6.51 9.43
C GLY A 26 -10.20 -5.84 10.00
N LEU A 27 -10.17 -5.30 11.22
CA LEU A 27 -11.28 -4.50 11.76
C LEU A 27 -11.20 -3.05 11.24
N LYS A 28 -12.34 -2.42 11.00
CA LYS A 28 -12.43 -1.04 10.48
C LYS A 28 -11.62 -0.01 11.29
N GLN A 29 -11.57 -0.16 12.60
CA GLN A 29 -10.89 0.75 13.52
C GLN A 29 -9.39 0.46 13.68
N ALA A 30 -8.91 -0.70 13.24
CA ALA A 30 -7.53 -1.12 13.47
C ALA A 30 -6.49 -0.20 12.81
N PRO A 31 -6.66 0.26 11.56
CA PRO A 31 -5.69 1.17 10.93
C PRO A 31 -5.56 2.50 11.68
N ARG A 32 -6.67 3.03 12.22
CA ARG A 32 -6.65 4.25 13.01
C ARG A 32 -5.92 4.06 14.34
N ALA A 33 -6.23 2.98 15.05
CA ALA A 33 -5.57 2.67 16.32
C ALA A 33 -4.06 2.46 16.15
N TRP A 34 -3.66 1.81 15.06
CA TRP A 34 -2.26 1.66 14.69
C TRP A 34 -1.60 3.01 14.42
N TYR A 35 -2.20 3.83 13.54
CA TYR A 35 -1.70 5.15 13.23
C TYR A 35 -1.54 6.04 14.48
N ASP A 36 -2.55 6.07 15.35
CA ASP A 36 -2.50 6.89 16.58
C ASP A 36 -1.34 6.44 17.48
N THR A 37 -1.12 5.13 17.65
CA THR A 37 0.00 4.58 18.43
C THR A 37 1.35 4.94 17.83
N LEU A 38 1.50 4.75 16.52
CA LEU A 38 2.75 5.06 15.80
C LEU A 38 3.05 6.56 15.81
N LYS A 39 2.02 7.39 15.61
CA LYS A 39 2.13 8.85 15.70
C LYS A 39 2.63 9.30 17.06
N GLU A 40 2.02 8.80 18.14
CA GLU A 40 2.46 9.13 19.51
C GLU A 40 3.92 8.73 19.74
N PHE A 41 4.31 7.56 19.30
CA PHE A 41 5.68 7.08 19.39
C PHE A 41 6.65 8.01 18.65
N LEU A 42 6.38 8.30 17.39
CA LEU A 42 7.23 9.18 16.57
C LEU A 42 7.33 10.58 17.17
N MET A 43 6.22 11.14 17.67
CA MET A 43 6.23 12.45 18.33
C MET A 43 7.07 12.44 19.61
N LYS A 44 7.02 11.40 20.42
CA LYS A 44 7.88 11.20 21.60
C LYS A 44 9.37 11.15 21.21
N LYS A 45 9.68 10.66 20.01
CA LYS A 45 11.06 10.63 19.47
C LYS A 45 11.46 11.93 18.75
N GLY A 46 10.61 12.96 18.80
CA GLY A 46 10.89 14.31 18.27
C GLY A 46 10.52 14.53 16.81
N PHE A 47 9.80 13.58 16.19
CA PHE A 47 9.26 13.78 14.86
C PHE A 47 8.02 14.69 14.90
N LYS A 48 7.80 15.44 13.83
CA LYS A 48 6.66 16.35 13.66
C LYS A 48 5.81 15.90 12.49
N PRO A 49 4.50 15.71 12.67
CA PRO A 49 3.60 15.40 11.55
C PRO A 49 3.45 16.63 10.65
N GLY A 50 3.28 16.41 9.35
CA GLY A 50 3.01 17.46 8.39
C GLY A 50 1.64 18.10 8.63
N SER A 51 1.53 19.38 8.31
CA SER A 51 0.29 20.15 8.47
C SER A 51 -0.76 19.84 7.39
N LEU A 52 -0.31 19.50 6.18
CA LEU A 52 -1.17 19.14 5.04
C LEU A 52 -1.38 17.63 4.94
N ASP A 53 -0.32 16.88 5.17
CA ASP A 53 -0.36 15.42 5.20
C ASP A 53 0.07 14.93 6.59
N PRO A 54 -0.86 14.50 7.44
CA PRO A 54 -0.56 14.04 8.78
C PRO A 54 0.22 12.70 8.80
N THR A 55 0.30 11.98 7.68
CA THR A 55 1.08 10.73 7.56
C THR A 55 2.53 10.97 7.17
N LEU A 56 2.88 12.19 6.79
CA LEU A 56 4.25 12.63 6.57
C LEU A 56 4.85 13.14 7.87
N PHE A 57 5.95 12.57 8.31
CA PHE A 57 6.68 13.01 9.50
C PHE A 57 8.05 13.53 9.13
N THR A 58 8.50 14.57 9.82
CA THR A 58 9.83 15.16 9.62
C THR A 58 10.53 15.35 10.94
N LYS A 59 11.86 15.25 10.90
CA LYS A 59 12.76 15.59 12.02
C LYS A 59 14.03 16.19 11.46
N SER A 60 14.60 17.18 12.15
CA SER A 60 15.91 17.73 11.81
C SER A 60 16.98 17.12 12.71
N TYR A 61 18.07 16.65 12.11
CA TYR A 61 19.25 16.13 12.77
C TYR A 61 20.45 16.97 12.32
N ASP A 62 21.01 17.77 13.19
CA ASP A 62 22.22 18.59 12.90
C ASP A 62 22.15 19.39 11.59
N GLY A 63 20.97 19.89 11.24
CA GLY A 63 20.72 20.60 9.98
C GLY A 63 20.26 19.73 8.80
N GLU A 64 20.37 18.41 8.92
CA GLU A 64 19.87 17.47 7.93
C GLU A 64 18.37 17.18 8.13
N LEU A 65 17.64 17.10 7.05
CA LEU A 65 16.20 16.78 7.08
C LEU A 65 15.99 15.27 6.96
N PHE A 66 15.37 14.70 7.96
CA PHE A 66 14.82 13.34 7.91
C PHE A 66 13.34 13.40 7.56
N VAL A 67 12.92 12.57 6.60
CA VAL A 67 11.53 12.45 6.16
C VAL A 67 11.07 11.01 6.33
N CYS A 68 9.85 10.84 6.84
CA CYS A 68 9.23 9.54 7.00
C CYS A 68 7.76 9.63 6.56
N GLN A 69 7.35 8.78 5.62
CA GLN A 69 5.97 8.66 5.13
C GLN A 69 5.38 7.34 5.58
N ILE A 70 4.23 7.39 6.24
CA ILE A 70 3.50 6.22 6.73
C ILE A 70 2.37 5.87 5.75
N TYR A 71 2.30 4.61 5.35
CA TYR A 71 1.18 4.06 4.60
C TYR A 71 0.74 2.74 5.21
N VAL A 72 -0.22 2.78 6.11
CA VAL A 72 -0.71 1.64 6.92
C VAL A 72 0.44 0.95 7.64
N ASP A 73 0.88 -0.22 7.16
CA ASP A 73 1.97 -1.02 7.72
C ASP A 73 3.33 -0.68 7.11
N ASP A 74 3.34 -0.05 5.92
CA ASP A 74 4.57 0.32 5.22
C ASP A 74 5.06 1.70 5.65
N ILE A 75 6.36 1.81 5.89
CA ILE A 75 7.03 3.06 6.24
C ILE A 75 8.17 3.29 5.26
N ILE A 76 8.10 4.40 4.51
CA ILE A 76 9.20 4.88 3.70
C ILE A 76 9.88 6.01 4.45
N PHE A 77 11.19 5.99 4.50
CA PHE A 77 11.95 7.05 5.13
C PHE A 77 13.28 7.28 4.43
N GLY A 78 13.88 8.42 4.69
CA GLY A 78 15.18 8.78 4.17
C GLY A 78 15.75 10.03 4.80
N CYS A 79 17.06 10.10 4.75
CA CYS A 79 17.87 11.24 5.14
C CYS A 79 19.10 11.31 4.24
N THR A 80 19.72 12.46 4.12
CA THR A 80 20.99 12.64 3.41
C THR A 80 22.14 11.92 4.11
N ASP A 81 22.08 11.74 5.43
CA ASP A 81 23.05 10.96 6.19
C ASP A 81 22.51 9.59 6.59
N GLN A 82 23.18 8.54 6.10
CA GLN A 82 22.79 7.14 6.32
C GLN A 82 22.71 6.78 7.82
N ARG A 83 23.51 7.39 8.67
CA ARG A 83 23.52 7.11 10.11
C ARG A 83 22.15 7.33 10.74
N TYR A 84 21.45 8.39 10.35
CA TYR A 84 20.11 8.69 10.88
C TYR A 84 19.04 7.71 10.33
N SER A 85 19.24 7.20 9.13
CA SER A 85 18.38 6.15 8.57
C SER A 85 18.56 4.82 9.33
N ASP A 86 19.79 4.46 9.67
CA ASP A 86 20.10 3.27 10.45
C ASP A 86 19.60 3.38 11.90
N GLU A 87 19.76 4.55 12.52
CA GLU A 87 19.22 4.86 13.86
C GLU A 87 17.69 4.72 13.87
N PHE A 88 17.02 5.28 12.87
CA PHE A 88 15.56 5.16 12.75
C PHE A 88 15.11 3.71 12.58
N ALA A 89 15.74 2.95 11.71
CA ALA A 89 15.44 1.53 11.50
C ALA A 89 15.62 0.73 12.79
N TYR A 90 16.70 0.97 13.53
CA TYR A 90 16.95 0.34 14.82
C TYR A 90 15.85 0.72 15.83
N MET A 91 15.56 2.00 15.99
CA MET A 91 14.53 2.52 16.89
C MET A 91 13.15 1.90 16.62
N MET A 92 12.79 1.73 15.34
CA MET A 92 11.53 1.12 14.94
C MET A 92 11.48 -0.38 15.23
N SER A 93 12.58 -1.10 15.02
CA SER A 93 12.67 -2.54 15.28
C SER A 93 12.66 -2.88 16.78
N GLU A 94 13.15 -1.99 17.64
CA GLU A 94 13.06 -2.15 19.10
C GLU A 94 11.63 -1.99 19.65
N GLU A 95 10.84 -1.10 19.05
CA GLU A 95 9.47 -0.83 19.50
C GLU A 95 8.44 -1.74 18.83
N TYR A 96 8.64 -2.05 17.55
CA TYR A 96 7.70 -2.80 16.73
C TYR A 96 8.35 -4.00 16.06
N GLN A 97 7.58 -5.05 15.87
CA GLN A 97 8.03 -6.23 15.11
C GLN A 97 8.05 -5.91 13.60
N MET A 98 9.06 -5.17 13.17
CA MET A 98 9.25 -4.70 11.80
C MET A 98 10.59 -5.16 11.24
N SER A 99 10.66 -5.29 9.90
CA SER A 99 11.87 -5.63 9.18
C SER A 99 12.31 -4.48 8.29
N MET A 100 13.61 -4.17 8.31
CA MET A 100 14.20 -3.24 7.36
C MET A 100 14.34 -3.90 5.99
N MET A 101 13.64 -3.36 4.98
CA MET A 101 13.64 -3.91 3.62
C MET A 101 14.80 -3.39 2.75
N GLY A 102 15.59 -2.46 3.29
CA GLY A 102 16.69 -1.81 2.57
C GLY A 102 16.23 -0.75 1.57
N GLU A 103 17.00 -0.54 0.52
CA GLU A 103 16.69 0.44 -0.51
C GLU A 103 15.33 0.17 -1.16
N LEU A 104 14.53 1.23 -1.30
CA LEU A 104 13.18 1.16 -1.84
C LEU A 104 13.19 0.72 -3.31
N LYS A 105 12.66 -0.47 -3.59
CA LYS A 105 12.53 -1.05 -4.94
C LYS A 105 11.09 -1.20 -5.40
N PHE A 106 10.17 -1.37 -4.46
CA PHE A 106 8.73 -1.50 -4.72
C PHE A 106 7.95 -0.76 -3.65
N PHE A 107 6.93 -0.02 -4.08
CA PHE A 107 5.99 0.62 -3.19
C PHE A 107 4.62 0.75 -3.84
N LEU A 108 3.58 0.26 -3.18
CA LEU A 108 2.19 0.35 -3.66
C LEU A 108 2.01 -0.08 -5.12
N GLY A 109 2.61 -1.19 -5.52
CA GLY A 109 2.56 -1.67 -6.91
C GLY A 109 3.47 -0.96 -7.89
N LEU A 110 4.12 0.14 -7.49
CA LEU A 110 5.13 0.83 -8.28
C LEU A 110 6.50 0.15 -8.12
N GLN A 111 7.21 0.04 -9.20
CA GLN A 111 8.61 -0.38 -9.22
C GLN A 111 9.50 0.85 -9.26
N ILE A 112 10.45 0.93 -8.35
CA ILE A 112 11.35 2.08 -8.17
C ILE A 112 12.77 1.63 -8.43
N ARG A 113 13.49 2.38 -9.26
CA ARG A 113 14.93 2.21 -9.52
C ARG A 113 15.63 3.51 -9.20
N GLN A 114 16.40 3.51 -8.14
CA GLN A 114 17.21 4.65 -7.75
C GLN A 114 18.53 4.62 -8.50
N GLN A 115 18.90 5.74 -9.11
CA GLN A 115 20.17 5.95 -9.77
C GLN A 115 20.85 7.18 -9.14
N ARG A 116 22.11 7.38 -9.43
CA ARG A 116 22.91 8.44 -8.80
C ARG A 116 22.27 9.84 -8.91
N ASN A 117 21.64 10.15 -10.02
CA ASN A 117 21.06 11.47 -10.31
C ASN A 117 19.57 11.43 -10.57
N ASP A 118 18.96 10.24 -10.68
CA ASP A 118 17.59 10.07 -11.13
C ASP A 118 16.87 8.97 -10.33
N ILE A 119 15.55 9.11 -10.23
CA ILE A 119 14.66 8.05 -9.71
C ILE A 119 13.71 7.67 -10.84
N PHE A 120 13.78 6.42 -11.30
CA PHE A 120 12.88 5.89 -12.30
C PHE A 120 11.74 5.12 -11.63
N ILE A 121 10.50 5.52 -11.93
CA ILE A 121 9.29 4.90 -11.38
C ILE A 121 8.48 4.31 -12.53
N CYS A 122 8.09 3.05 -12.44
CA CYS A 122 7.27 2.38 -13.44
C CYS A 122 6.35 1.31 -12.84
N GLN A 123 5.42 0.82 -13.65
CA GLN A 123 4.49 -0.26 -13.29
C GLN A 123 4.73 -1.52 -14.14
N GLU A 124 5.95 -1.76 -14.58
CA GLU A 124 6.25 -2.86 -15.50
C GLU A 124 5.79 -4.22 -15.00
N LYS A 125 6.02 -4.52 -13.72
CA LYS A 125 5.60 -5.77 -13.11
C LYS A 125 4.07 -5.87 -13.06
N SER A 126 3.39 -4.85 -12.59
CA SER A 126 1.92 -4.80 -12.49
C SER A 126 1.27 -4.97 -13.88
N LEU A 127 1.82 -4.30 -14.90
CA LEU A 127 1.36 -4.43 -16.29
C LEU A 127 1.51 -5.87 -16.81
N LYS A 128 2.67 -6.49 -16.60
CA LYS A 128 2.90 -7.89 -16.99
C LYS A 128 1.94 -8.86 -16.29
N ASP A 129 1.64 -8.61 -15.01
CA ASP A 129 0.71 -9.43 -14.24
C ASP A 129 -0.73 -9.24 -14.73
N VAL A 130 -1.15 -8.02 -15.08
CA VAL A 130 -2.44 -7.73 -15.71
C VAL A 130 -2.56 -8.43 -17.05
N LEU A 131 -1.58 -8.30 -17.94
CA LEU A 131 -1.59 -8.99 -19.24
C LEU A 131 -1.68 -10.51 -19.08
N ARG A 132 -0.93 -11.08 -18.13
CA ARG A 132 -0.98 -12.53 -17.83
C ARG A 132 -2.37 -12.94 -17.35
N LYS A 133 -2.95 -12.18 -16.45
CA LYS A 133 -4.25 -12.46 -15.86
C LYS A 133 -5.38 -12.51 -16.88
N PHE A 134 -5.29 -11.66 -17.91
CA PHE A 134 -6.28 -11.59 -18.99
C PHE A 134 -5.90 -12.37 -20.25
N GLY A 135 -4.84 -13.19 -20.21
CA GLY A 135 -4.41 -14.00 -21.36
C GLY A 135 -3.90 -13.18 -22.55
N MET A 136 -3.40 -11.96 -22.28
CA MET A 136 -2.94 -11.01 -23.30
C MET A 136 -1.42 -10.91 -23.40
N GLN A 137 -0.66 -11.83 -22.83
CA GLN A 137 0.81 -11.78 -22.78
C GLN A 137 1.45 -11.71 -24.16
N ASP A 138 0.89 -12.49 -25.11
CA ASP A 138 1.42 -12.63 -26.46
C ASP A 138 0.68 -11.73 -27.47
N CYS A 139 -0.20 -10.88 -27.00
CA CYS A 139 -0.95 -9.96 -27.86
C CYS A 139 -0.03 -8.89 -28.46
N LYS A 140 -0.17 -8.65 -29.75
CA LYS A 140 0.57 -7.59 -30.43
C LYS A 140 -0.01 -6.22 -30.07
N GLY A 141 0.83 -5.31 -29.57
CA GLY A 141 0.42 -3.96 -29.26
C GLY A 141 -0.09 -3.19 -30.48
N VAL A 142 -1.17 -2.44 -30.32
CA VAL A 142 -1.77 -1.59 -31.35
C VAL A 142 -1.38 -0.13 -31.06
N LYS A 143 -0.87 0.58 -32.08
CA LYS A 143 -0.44 1.98 -31.92
C LYS A 143 -1.61 2.96 -31.79
N ILE A 144 -2.75 2.64 -32.39
CA ILE A 144 -3.97 3.46 -32.38
C ILE A 144 -5.02 2.68 -31.59
N PRO A 145 -5.44 3.17 -30.40
CA PRO A 145 -6.35 2.43 -29.54
C PRO A 145 -7.75 2.26 -30.15
N MET A 146 -8.20 3.21 -30.95
CA MET A 146 -9.49 3.13 -31.65
C MET A 146 -9.45 3.98 -32.93
N PRO A 147 -9.98 3.48 -34.05
CA PRO A 147 -10.10 4.28 -35.29
C PRO A 147 -10.99 5.49 -35.05
N THR A 148 -10.58 6.67 -35.52
CA THR A 148 -11.35 7.91 -35.36
C THR A 148 -12.70 7.89 -36.11
N ASN A 149 -12.81 7.03 -37.13
CA ASN A 149 -14.01 6.88 -37.98
C ASN A 149 -14.77 5.59 -37.73
N GLY A 150 -14.45 4.85 -36.66
CA GLY A 150 -15.11 3.59 -36.31
C GLY A 150 -16.35 3.85 -35.44
N HIS A 151 -17.53 3.47 -35.95
CA HIS A 151 -18.71 3.35 -35.11
C HIS A 151 -18.78 1.93 -34.55
N LEU A 152 -18.87 1.81 -33.23
CA LEU A 152 -19.15 0.54 -32.59
C LEU A 152 -20.63 0.20 -32.82
N CYS A 153 -20.93 -0.88 -33.49
CA CYS A 153 -22.28 -1.44 -33.63
C CYS A 153 -22.40 -2.72 -32.81
N THR A 154 -23.63 -3.10 -32.54
CA THR A 154 -23.91 -4.38 -31.90
C THR A 154 -23.47 -5.55 -32.83
N ASP A 155 -22.65 -6.45 -32.32
CA ASP A 155 -22.23 -7.65 -33.01
C ASP A 155 -23.27 -8.75 -32.73
N GLU A 156 -24.24 -8.88 -33.63
CA GLU A 156 -25.35 -9.85 -33.47
C GLU A 156 -24.89 -11.30 -33.49
N ASN A 157 -23.72 -11.61 -34.04
CA ASN A 157 -23.12 -12.93 -34.11
C ASN A 157 -21.94 -13.10 -33.12
N GLY A 158 -21.71 -12.12 -32.30
CA GLY A 158 -20.63 -12.11 -31.32
C GLY A 158 -20.85 -13.09 -30.17
N ILE A 159 -19.75 -13.54 -29.59
CA ILE A 159 -19.80 -14.37 -28.38
C ILE A 159 -20.03 -13.47 -27.18
N ASP A 160 -20.97 -13.83 -26.31
CA ASP A 160 -21.24 -13.12 -25.07
C ASP A 160 -19.98 -13.02 -24.22
N PHE A 161 -19.65 -11.81 -23.84
CA PHE A 161 -18.48 -11.54 -23.02
C PHE A 161 -18.85 -11.48 -21.53
N ASP A 162 -18.02 -12.06 -20.67
CA ASP A 162 -18.20 -11.96 -19.21
C ASP A 162 -18.01 -10.53 -18.74
N GLN A 163 -19.11 -9.87 -18.38
CA GLN A 163 -19.12 -8.49 -17.90
C GLN A 163 -18.25 -8.27 -16.63
N LYS A 164 -18.12 -9.30 -15.78
CA LYS A 164 -17.30 -9.18 -14.55
C LYS A 164 -15.82 -9.13 -14.93
N VAL A 165 -15.39 -10.00 -15.85
CA VAL A 165 -14.03 -10.03 -16.37
C VAL A 165 -13.69 -8.71 -17.06
N TYR A 166 -14.60 -8.18 -17.89
CA TYR A 166 -14.42 -6.89 -18.55
C TYR A 166 -14.28 -5.72 -17.58
N ARG A 167 -15.20 -5.62 -16.62
CA ARG A 167 -15.13 -4.56 -15.58
C ARG A 167 -13.86 -4.65 -14.74
N PHE A 168 -13.43 -5.87 -14.46
CA PHE A 168 -12.20 -6.10 -13.72
C PHE A 168 -10.96 -5.68 -14.52
N MET A 169 -10.95 -5.96 -15.83
CA MET A 169 -9.90 -5.50 -16.75
C MET A 169 -9.79 -3.97 -16.77
N ILE A 170 -10.92 -3.28 -16.98
CA ILE A 170 -10.96 -1.82 -16.95
C ILE A 170 -10.48 -1.26 -15.60
N GLY A 171 -10.97 -1.83 -14.49
CA GLY A 171 -10.52 -1.44 -13.14
C GLY A 171 -9.01 -1.62 -12.93
N SER A 172 -8.41 -2.68 -13.51
CA SER A 172 -6.96 -2.91 -13.43
C SER A 172 -6.14 -1.90 -14.24
N LEU A 173 -6.72 -1.28 -15.27
CA LEU A 173 -6.06 -0.25 -16.08
C LEU A 173 -6.17 1.16 -15.48
N LEU A 174 -7.06 1.34 -14.51
CA LEU A 174 -7.25 2.63 -13.81
C LEU A 174 -6.33 2.81 -12.60
N TYR A 175 -5.57 1.79 -12.27
CA TYR A 175 -4.65 1.78 -11.13
C TYR A 175 -3.31 2.51 -11.45
#